data_79149b5ae8ec3e3e14d5a6ddc3376d2c
#
_entry.id   79149b5ae8ec3e3e14d5a6ddc3376d2c
#
_cell.length_a   1.000
_cell.length_b   1.000
_cell.length_c   1.000
_cell.angle_alpha   90.00
_cell.angle_beta   90.00
_cell.angle_gamma   90.00
#
_symmetry.space_group_name_H-M   'P 1'
#
loop_
_entity.id
_entity.type
_entity.pdbx_description
1 polymer ?
#
loop_
_entity_poly.entity_id
_entity_poly.type
_entity_poly.pdbx_seq_one_letter_code
_entity_poly.pdbx_strand_id
1 'polypeptide(L)'
;MKKKRLLITGSTFPRYEGDTEPRFILDLAKAMKEYATVTVLVPASPEAADREILEGVDVIRYHYFPIHSLETLCYPGAIVPRIKEKKARVLLVPWLFISLYYNLFKMRKEYDIVHSNWLIPQGIAQSFVSTPYIVTGHGGDVTSLNNGIFRRLKRRCLKKAVGVTAVSEPLMSVLEDIYINKNRAVISMGCDTSFFGKEHYKENLFGQGDKKVILFVGRLAEKKGVTYLIEAMKYINDAMLVIAGDGPLKEELTQQAEKMCKEKQCECIKFIGAKTHEQLRSIYASSDIFVMPSITAKDGDKEGFGLVMLEAFASGLPVIASRSGGIVDLVKDSINGCLVEEKDIKGIANKINIVLNNERIYNKLVMAARSTAEQYDYKVIAKKYNDFIDKVIKE
;
A
#
# COMPACT_ATOMS: atom_id res chain seq x y z
N MET A 1 -12.18 -5.40 -31.76
CA MET A 1 -11.46 -4.11 -31.67
C MET A 1 -10.05 -4.38 -31.16
N LYS A 2 -9.04 -3.64 -31.64
CA LYS A 2 -7.66 -3.76 -31.14
C LYS A 2 -7.60 -3.20 -29.71
N LYS A 3 -7.07 -3.99 -28.76
CA LYS A 3 -6.88 -3.50 -27.37
C LYS A 3 -5.93 -2.29 -27.37
N LYS A 4 -6.22 -1.29 -26.53
CA LYS A 4 -5.31 -0.17 -26.30
C LYS A 4 -3.98 -0.65 -25.68
N ARG A 5 -2.87 0.01 -26.01
CA ARG A 5 -1.55 -0.28 -25.46
C ARG A 5 -1.33 0.62 -24.25
N LEU A 6 -1.29 0.03 -23.07
CA LEU A 6 -1.14 0.72 -21.79
C LEU A 6 0.25 0.46 -21.22
N LEU A 7 0.99 1.54 -20.93
CA LEU A 7 2.21 1.48 -20.15
C LEU A 7 1.89 1.86 -18.69
N ILE A 8 2.17 0.98 -17.75
CA ILE A 8 2.07 1.28 -16.31
C ILE A 8 3.47 1.55 -15.77
N THR A 9 3.68 2.64 -15.05
CA THR A 9 4.98 2.97 -14.45
C THR A 9 4.90 3.01 -12.94
N GLY A 10 6.00 2.60 -12.29
CA GLY A 10 6.11 2.59 -10.84
C GLY A 10 7.55 2.63 -10.35
N SER A 11 7.76 2.91 -9.07
CA SER A 11 9.09 2.89 -8.43
C SER A 11 9.31 1.71 -7.50
N THR A 12 8.25 1.03 -7.08
CA THR A 12 8.29 -0.17 -6.24
C THR A 12 7.54 -1.29 -6.95
N PHE A 13 8.18 -2.44 -7.12
CA PHE A 13 7.64 -3.56 -7.87
C PHE A 13 8.35 -4.86 -7.48
N PRO A 14 7.69 -6.03 -7.47
CA PRO A 14 8.32 -7.32 -7.19
C PRO A 14 9.44 -7.62 -8.18
N ARG A 15 10.52 -8.23 -7.70
CA ARG A 15 11.66 -8.66 -8.53
C ARG A 15 11.37 -9.96 -9.25
N TYR A 16 10.72 -10.89 -8.55
CA TYR A 16 10.37 -12.23 -8.99
C TYR A 16 9.11 -12.72 -8.28
N GLU A 17 8.58 -13.84 -8.70
CA GLU A 17 7.43 -14.47 -8.04
C GLU A 17 7.77 -14.86 -6.59
N GLY A 18 6.91 -14.47 -5.65
CA GLY A 18 7.12 -14.69 -4.20
C GLY A 18 8.01 -13.66 -3.51
N ASP A 19 8.39 -12.56 -4.17
CA ASP A 19 9.10 -11.45 -3.51
C ASP A 19 8.25 -10.81 -2.42
N THR A 20 8.90 -10.20 -1.43
CA THR A 20 8.26 -9.47 -0.32
C THR A 20 7.91 -8.02 -0.66
N GLU A 21 8.33 -7.52 -1.84
CA GLU A 21 7.99 -6.16 -2.28
C GLU A 21 6.48 -6.04 -2.60
N PRO A 22 5.90 -4.83 -2.44
CA PRO A 22 4.48 -4.60 -2.68
C PRO A 22 4.04 -4.97 -4.10
N ARG A 23 3.01 -5.78 -4.22
CA ARG A 23 2.52 -6.35 -5.48
C ARG A 23 1.45 -5.52 -6.19
N PHE A 24 0.89 -4.51 -5.54
CA PHE A 24 -0.34 -3.84 -6.00
C PHE A 24 -0.29 -3.30 -7.45
N ILE A 25 0.90 -2.90 -7.96
CA ILE A 25 1.06 -2.51 -9.37
C ILE A 25 1.02 -3.73 -10.29
N LEU A 26 1.65 -4.83 -9.89
CA LEU A 26 1.61 -6.09 -10.64
C LEU A 26 0.17 -6.62 -10.73
N ASP A 27 -0.53 -6.66 -9.61
CA ASP A 27 -1.89 -7.19 -9.54
C ASP A 27 -2.88 -6.31 -10.32
N LEU A 28 -2.74 -4.98 -10.24
CA LEU A 28 -3.48 -4.05 -11.10
C LEU A 28 -3.15 -4.29 -12.59
N ALA A 29 -1.87 -4.45 -12.94
CA ALA A 29 -1.44 -4.69 -14.31
C ALA A 29 -2.04 -6.01 -14.85
N LYS A 30 -2.06 -7.08 -14.04
CA LYS A 30 -2.72 -8.35 -14.37
C LYS A 30 -4.20 -8.16 -14.69
N ALA A 31 -4.93 -7.46 -13.82
CA ALA A 31 -6.35 -7.21 -14.00
C ALA A 31 -6.62 -6.30 -15.23
N MET A 32 -5.78 -5.31 -15.48
CA MET A 32 -5.90 -4.42 -16.66
C MET A 32 -5.70 -5.13 -18.00
N LYS A 33 -5.10 -6.33 -18.03
CA LYS A 33 -4.95 -7.13 -19.26
C LYS A 33 -6.29 -7.53 -19.88
N GLU A 34 -7.35 -7.55 -19.13
CA GLU A 34 -8.70 -7.75 -19.66
C GLU A 34 -9.05 -6.65 -20.69
N TYR A 35 -8.65 -5.41 -20.44
CA TYR A 35 -9.02 -4.22 -21.18
C TYR A 35 -7.96 -3.70 -22.14
N ALA A 36 -6.66 -3.99 -21.87
CA ALA A 36 -5.53 -3.42 -22.59
C ALA A 36 -4.42 -4.45 -22.83
N THR A 37 -3.52 -4.16 -23.77
CA THR A 37 -2.19 -4.78 -23.81
C THR A 37 -1.31 -4.00 -22.84
N VAL A 38 -0.88 -4.64 -21.76
CA VAL A 38 -0.20 -3.99 -20.64
C VAL A 38 1.28 -4.31 -20.65
N THR A 39 2.11 -3.29 -20.53
CA THR A 39 3.53 -3.38 -20.20
C THR A 39 3.80 -2.57 -18.93
N VAL A 40 4.68 -3.03 -18.08
CA VAL A 40 5.11 -2.32 -16.87
C VAL A 40 6.54 -1.85 -17.02
N LEU A 41 6.81 -0.56 -16.72
CA LEU A 41 8.16 0.04 -16.74
C LEU A 41 8.52 0.46 -15.30
N VAL A 42 9.58 -0.15 -14.74
CA VAL A 42 10.04 0.06 -13.37
C VAL A 42 11.56 0.16 -13.31
N PRO A 43 12.15 0.74 -12.24
CA PRO A 43 13.60 0.73 -12.06
C PRO A 43 14.16 -0.69 -11.95
N ALA A 44 15.39 -0.86 -12.41
CA ALA A 44 16.15 -2.09 -12.18
C ALA A 44 16.34 -2.36 -10.69
N SER A 45 16.36 -3.63 -10.34
CA SER A 45 16.54 -4.12 -8.96
C SER A 45 17.50 -5.30 -8.97
N PRO A 46 18.29 -5.53 -7.90
CA PRO A 46 19.15 -6.70 -7.82
C PRO A 46 18.37 -8.01 -8.02
N GLU A 47 18.97 -8.98 -8.67
CA GLU A 47 18.38 -10.31 -8.92
C GLU A 47 17.14 -10.33 -9.82
N ALA A 48 16.73 -9.22 -10.40
CA ALA A 48 15.64 -9.13 -11.34
C ALA A 48 16.16 -9.00 -12.79
N ALA A 49 15.50 -9.63 -13.75
CA ALA A 49 15.84 -9.49 -15.17
C ALA A 49 15.42 -8.10 -15.71
N ASP A 50 16.18 -7.57 -16.66
CA ASP A 50 15.87 -6.29 -17.31
C ASP A 50 14.57 -6.33 -18.12
N ARG A 51 14.24 -7.51 -18.64
CA ARG A 51 12.95 -7.78 -19.28
C ARG A 51 12.51 -9.20 -19.01
N GLU A 52 11.27 -9.36 -18.61
CA GLU A 52 10.67 -10.67 -18.33
C GLU A 52 9.15 -10.64 -18.48
N ILE A 53 8.55 -11.80 -18.44
CA ILE A 53 7.10 -11.95 -18.23
C ILE A 53 6.91 -12.45 -16.79
N LEU A 54 6.52 -11.53 -15.89
CA LEU A 54 6.24 -11.85 -14.49
C LEU A 54 4.75 -12.07 -14.30
N GLU A 55 4.36 -13.26 -13.91
CA GLU A 55 2.95 -13.67 -13.75
C GLU A 55 2.06 -13.27 -14.95
N GLY A 56 2.62 -13.37 -16.15
CA GLY A 56 1.94 -13.04 -17.40
C GLY A 56 1.91 -11.57 -17.79
N VAL A 57 2.58 -10.67 -17.07
CA VAL A 57 2.74 -9.25 -17.38
C VAL A 57 4.12 -9.02 -18.01
N ASP A 58 4.18 -8.28 -19.13
CA ASP A 58 5.46 -7.83 -19.75
C ASP A 58 6.07 -6.74 -18.88
N VAL A 59 7.24 -6.99 -18.31
CA VAL A 59 7.94 -6.10 -17.40
C VAL A 59 9.26 -5.67 -18.01
N ILE A 60 9.50 -4.36 -18.06
CA ILE A 60 10.75 -3.75 -18.50
C ILE A 60 11.35 -3.03 -17.30
N ARG A 61 12.61 -3.35 -16.97
CA ARG A 61 13.36 -2.67 -15.93
C ARG A 61 14.45 -1.82 -16.52
N TYR A 62 14.48 -0.55 -16.14
CA TYR A 62 15.48 0.39 -16.64
C TYR A 62 16.56 0.66 -15.60
N HIS A 63 17.81 0.56 -16.01
CA HIS A 63 18.95 0.99 -15.23
C HIS A 63 18.98 2.53 -15.17
N TYR A 64 19.30 3.06 -13.98
CA TYR A 64 19.28 4.50 -13.74
C TYR A 64 20.64 5.07 -13.31
N PHE A 65 21.67 4.22 -13.21
CA PHE A 65 23.02 4.69 -12.91
C PHE A 65 24.06 3.86 -13.68
N PRO A 66 25.17 4.46 -14.19
CA PRO A 66 26.16 3.72 -14.98
C PRO A 66 26.81 2.54 -14.26
N ILE A 67 26.94 2.62 -12.93
CA ILE A 67 27.44 1.53 -12.08
C ILE A 67 26.24 0.88 -11.42
N HIS A 68 25.75 -0.22 -12.00
CA HIS A 68 24.51 -0.88 -11.59
C HIS A 68 24.51 -1.32 -10.12
N SER A 69 25.67 -1.73 -9.56
CA SER A 69 25.79 -2.09 -8.13
C SER A 69 25.50 -0.93 -7.17
N LEU A 70 25.47 0.30 -7.64
CA LEU A 70 25.12 1.49 -6.86
C LEU A 70 23.64 1.87 -6.99
N GLU A 71 22.83 1.16 -7.77
CA GLU A 71 21.38 1.40 -7.95
C GLU A 71 20.60 0.96 -6.70
N THR A 72 20.81 1.64 -5.58
CA THR A 72 20.27 1.28 -4.26
C THR A 72 19.14 2.20 -3.81
N LEU A 73 18.57 3.00 -4.72
CA LEU A 73 17.55 4.01 -4.39
C LEU A 73 16.13 3.45 -4.35
N CYS A 74 15.79 2.53 -5.25
CA CYS A 74 14.42 2.03 -5.43
C CYS A 74 14.19 0.65 -4.83
N TYR A 75 15.21 0.03 -4.22
CA TYR A 75 15.13 -1.29 -3.60
C TYR A 75 16.10 -1.40 -2.40
N PRO A 76 15.70 -2.12 -1.32
CA PRO A 76 14.33 -2.56 -1.01
C PRO A 76 13.42 -1.39 -0.59
N GLY A 77 12.15 -1.47 -0.97
CA GLY A 77 11.12 -0.53 -0.55
C GLY A 77 11.17 0.84 -1.25
N ALA A 78 10.58 1.86 -0.61
CA ALA A 78 10.34 3.15 -1.23
C ALA A 78 11.56 4.09 -1.17
N ILE A 79 11.65 5.02 -2.13
CA ILE A 79 12.76 5.96 -2.33
C ILE A 79 13.08 6.80 -1.08
N VAL A 80 12.07 7.42 -0.47
CA VAL A 80 12.28 8.34 0.67
C VAL A 80 12.90 7.64 1.89
N PRO A 81 12.40 6.47 2.34
CA PRO A 81 13.08 5.68 3.38
C PRO A 81 14.53 5.36 3.06
N ARG A 82 14.82 4.99 1.82
CA ARG A 82 16.20 4.67 1.37
C ARG A 82 17.14 5.86 1.47
N ILE A 83 16.65 7.07 1.15
CA ILE A 83 17.42 8.32 1.32
C ILE A 83 17.63 8.62 2.82
N LYS A 84 16.62 8.39 3.67
CA LYS A 84 16.74 8.59 5.13
C LYS A 84 17.79 7.65 5.75
N GLU A 85 17.88 6.40 5.28
CA GLU A 85 18.89 5.43 5.73
C GLU A 85 20.32 5.84 5.33
N LYS A 86 20.51 6.32 4.11
CA LYS A 86 21.84 6.79 3.61
C LYS A 86 21.65 8.03 2.75
N LYS A 87 21.96 9.20 3.33
CA LYS A 87 21.76 10.52 2.68
C LYS A 87 22.44 10.65 1.33
N ALA A 88 23.60 9.99 1.12
CA ALA A 88 24.30 10.01 -0.17
C ALA A 88 23.46 9.48 -1.35
N ARG A 89 22.42 8.66 -1.10
CA ARG A 89 21.52 8.18 -2.14
C ARG A 89 20.72 9.30 -2.83
N VAL A 90 20.63 10.49 -2.24
CA VAL A 90 20.02 11.65 -2.88
C VAL A 90 20.68 12.00 -4.21
N LEU A 91 22.00 11.70 -4.36
CA LEU A 91 22.74 11.92 -5.61
C LEU A 91 22.28 11.01 -6.76
N LEU A 92 21.58 9.94 -6.48
CA LEU A 92 21.00 9.04 -7.48
C LEU A 92 19.66 9.57 -8.02
N VAL A 93 19.01 10.51 -7.33
CA VAL A 93 17.68 11.03 -7.72
C VAL A 93 17.69 11.68 -9.10
N PRO A 94 18.63 12.57 -9.45
CA PRO A 94 18.69 13.14 -10.82
C PRO A 94 18.84 12.06 -11.89
N TRP A 95 19.68 11.07 -11.66
CA TRP A 95 19.91 9.96 -12.59
C TRP A 95 18.64 9.13 -12.80
N LEU A 96 17.92 8.84 -11.73
CA LEU A 96 16.63 8.15 -11.80
C LEU A 96 15.63 8.92 -12.69
N PHE A 97 15.52 10.24 -12.51
CA PHE A 97 14.65 11.09 -13.32
C PHE A 97 15.08 11.12 -14.80
N ILE A 98 16.37 11.28 -15.07
CA ILE A 98 16.91 11.35 -16.45
C ILE A 98 16.67 10.02 -17.17
N SER A 99 16.98 8.89 -16.52
CA SER A 99 16.80 7.57 -17.10
C SER A 99 15.33 7.25 -17.34
N LEU A 100 14.46 7.54 -16.36
CA LEU A 100 13.02 7.36 -16.51
C LEU A 100 12.48 8.22 -17.69
N TYR A 101 12.84 9.51 -17.74
CA TYR A 101 12.45 10.38 -18.85
C TYR A 101 12.94 9.84 -20.20
N TYR A 102 14.20 9.40 -20.30
CA TYR A 102 14.76 8.85 -21.53
C TYR A 102 13.98 7.61 -22.01
N ASN A 103 13.69 6.67 -21.12
CA ASN A 103 12.91 5.48 -21.47
C ASN A 103 11.48 5.84 -21.90
N LEU A 104 10.79 6.71 -21.18
CA LEU A 104 9.47 7.19 -21.55
C LEU A 104 9.47 7.90 -22.90
N PHE A 105 10.49 8.72 -23.17
CA PHE A 105 10.64 9.42 -24.45
C PHE A 105 10.91 8.44 -25.61
N LYS A 106 11.77 7.44 -25.40
CA LYS A 106 12.06 6.39 -26.40
C LYS A 106 10.79 5.63 -26.76
N MET A 107 9.99 5.27 -25.76
CA MET A 107 8.78 4.45 -25.91
C MET A 107 7.52 5.26 -26.28
N ARG A 108 7.58 6.57 -26.42
CA ARG A 108 6.42 7.48 -26.54
C ARG A 108 5.45 7.19 -27.67
N LYS A 109 5.87 6.46 -28.73
CA LYS A 109 5.03 6.06 -29.86
C LYS A 109 4.50 4.63 -29.78
N GLU A 110 4.95 3.88 -28.76
CA GLU A 110 4.61 2.48 -28.60
C GLU A 110 3.31 2.28 -27.83
N TYR A 111 2.91 3.27 -27.01
CA TYR A 111 1.75 3.21 -26.14
C TYR A 111 0.74 4.31 -26.46
N ASP A 112 -0.53 3.95 -26.29
CA ASP A 112 -1.64 4.87 -26.53
C ASP A 112 -1.90 5.75 -25.30
N ILE A 113 -1.57 5.23 -24.11
CA ILE A 113 -1.65 5.95 -22.83
C ILE A 113 -0.65 5.39 -21.81
N VAL A 114 -0.21 6.26 -20.90
CA VAL A 114 0.62 5.89 -19.73
C VAL A 114 -0.17 6.05 -18.45
N HIS A 115 -0.13 5.07 -17.56
CA HIS A 115 -0.60 5.18 -16.19
C HIS A 115 0.60 5.35 -15.25
N SER A 116 0.85 6.58 -14.83
CA SER A 116 1.93 6.93 -13.91
C SER A 116 1.47 6.74 -12.48
N ASN A 117 2.01 5.71 -11.79
CA ASN A 117 1.81 5.56 -10.36
C ASN A 117 2.84 6.43 -9.63
N TRP A 118 2.36 7.25 -8.69
CA TRP A 118 3.03 8.35 -8.01
C TRP A 118 3.29 9.59 -8.88
N LEU A 119 3.10 10.76 -8.28
CA LEU A 119 3.45 12.04 -8.91
C LEU A 119 4.96 12.16 -9.10
N ILE A 120 5.73 11.71 -8.12
CA ILE A 120 7.20 11.78 -8.06
C ILE A 120 7.76 10.36 -7.95
N PRO A 121 8.64 9.93 -8.85
CA PRO A 121 9.17 10.63 -10.03
C PRO A 121 8.32 10.46 -11.29
N GLN A 122 7.43 9.46 -11.38
CA GLN A 122 6.79 8.98 -12.61
C GLN A 122 5.99 10.07 -13.34
N GLY A 123 5.01 10.66 -12.65
CA GLY A 123 4.14 11.67 -13.24
C GLY A 123 4.91 12.93 -13.68
N ILE A 124 5.90 13.37 -12.88
CA ILE A 124 6.73 14.53 -13.26
C ILE A 124 7.53 14.20 -14.52
N ALA A 125 8.23 13.06 -14.60
CA ALA A 125 8.99 12.67 -15.77
C ALA A 125 8.08 12.55 -17.01
N GLN A 126 6.91 11.91 -16.88
CA GLN A 126 5.92 11.78 -17.96
C GLN A 126 5.39 13.12 -18.43
N SER A 127 5.29 14.14 -17.56
CA SER A 127 4.81 15.48 -17.95
C SER A 127 5.67 16.21 -19.00
N PHE A 128 6.86 15.70 -19.28
CA PHE A 128 7.77 16.20 -20.33
C PHE A 128 7.72 15.35 -21.61
N VAL A 129 6.91 14.29 -21.66
CA VAL A 129 6.73 13.41 -22.81
C VAL A 129 5.35 13.63 -23.42
N SER A 130 5.23 13.46 -24.73
CA SER A 130 3.99 13.78 -25.47
C SER A 130 2.89 12.72 -25.37
N THR A 131 3.20 11.50 -24.91
CA THR A 131 2.19 10.43 -24.74
C THR A 131 1.17 10.85 -23.69
N PRO A 132 -0.15 10.76 -23.99
CA PRO A 132 -1.20 11.00 -23.00
C PRO A 132 -1.00 10.15 -21.74
N TYR A 133 -1.33 10.69 -20.58
CA TYR A 133 -1.17 9.93 -19.33
C TYR A 133 -2.20 10.30 -18.28
N ILE A 134 -2.54 9.30 -17.47
CA ILE A 134 -3.16 9.51 -16.16
C ILE A 134 -2.09 9.39 -15.07
N VAL A 135 -2.30 10.07 -13.96
CA VAL A 135 -1.41 9.98 -12.79
C VAL A 135 -2.21 9.67 -11.54
N THR A 136 -1.72 8.70 -10.75
CA THR A 136 -2.33 8.29 -9.47
C THR A 136 -1.43 8.70 -8.30
N GLY A 137 -2.00 9.46 -7.36
CA GLY A 137 -1.39 9.80 -6.08
C GLY A 137 -1.65 8.70 -5.04
N HIS A 138 -0.58 8.22 -4.36
CA HIS A 138 -0.67 7.08 -3.44
C HIS A 138 -0.46 7.44 -1.97
N GLY A 139 0.12 8.60 -1.65
CA GLY A 139 0.36 9.01 -0.26
C GLY A 139 1.49 10.02 -0.13
N GLY A 140 2.68 9.62 0.30
CA GLY A 140 3.82 10.52 0.51
C GLY A 140 4.23 11.35 -0.71
N ASP A 141 4.03 10.84 -1.91
CA ASP A 141 4.22 11.57 -3.16
C ASP A 141 3.26 12.76 -3.31
N VAL A 142 2.09 12.67 -2.70
CA VAL A 142 1.08 13.73 -2.67
C VAL A 142 1.35 14.70 -1.52
N THR A 143 1.52 14.17 -0.31
CA THR A 143 1.58 14.97 0.93
C THR A 143 2.94 15.62 1.19
N SER A 144 4.04 15.02 0.70
CA SER A 144 5.40 15.54 0.89
C SER A 144 5.83 16.48 -0.24
N LEU A 145 6.84 17.33 -0.01
CA LEU A 145 7.45 18.20 -1.02
C LEU A 145 6.43 19.15 -1.71
N ASN A 146 5.51 19.74 -0.93
CA ASN A 146 4.46 20.64 -1.44
C ASN A 146 4.86 22.12 -1.44
N ASN A 147 6.16 22.42 -1.52
CA ASN A 147 6.69 23.81 -1.56
C ASN A 147 7.68 24.00 -2.72
N GLY A 148 8.01 25.25 -2.98
CA GLY A 148 9.06 25.63 -3.94
C GLY A 148 8.93 24.99 -5.33
N ILE A 149 10.04 24.46 -5.83
CA ILE A 149 10.15 23.87 -7.16
C ILE A 149 9.32 22.60 -7.30
N PHE A 150 9.26 21.77 -6.26
CA PHE A 150 8.50 20.52 -6.31
C PHE A 150 7.00 20.77 -6.46
N ARG A 151 6.43 21.76 -5.77
CA ARG A 151 5.03 22.15 -5.97
C ARG A 151 4.77 22.60 -7.41
N ARG A 152 5.71 23.35 -8.03
CA ARG A 152 5.58 23.76 -9.44
C ARG A 152 5.62 22.57 -10.39
N LEU A 153 6.51 21.60 -10.16
CA LEU A 153 6.62 20.37 -10.94
C LEU A 153 5.38 19.49 -10.79
N LYS A 154 4.87 19.29 -9.57
CA LYS A 154 3.59 18.60 -9.34
C LYS A 154 2.44 19.29 -10.05
N ARG A 155 2.33 20.64 -9.95
CA ARG A 155 1.32 21.41 -10.67
C ARG A 155 1.42 21.21 -12.20
N ARG A 156 2.63 21.19 -12.76
CA ARG A 156 2.85 20.87 -14.17
C ARG A 156 2.35 19.46 -14.50
N CYS A 157 2.72 18.47 -13.69
CA CYS A 157 2.28 17.09 -13.82
C CYS A 157 0.75 17.01 -13.85
N LEU A 158 0.07 17.53 -12.83
CA LEU A 158 -1.39 17.52 -12.73
C LEU A 158 -2.07 18.26 -13.90
N LYS A 159 -1.50 19.39 -14.36
CA LYS A 159 -2.05 20.19 -15.48
C LYS A 159 -1.92 19.48 -16.82
N LYS A 160 -0.83 18.72 -17.04
CA LYS A 160 -0.55 18.03 -18.32
C LYS A 160 -1.20 16.66 -18.41
N ALA A 161 -1.57 16.05 -17.30
CA ALA A 161 -2.28 14.79 -17.26
C ALA A 161 -3.66 14.93 -17.91
N VAL A 162 -4.05 13.96 -18.76
CA VAL A 162 -5.41 13.88 -19.30
C VAL A 162 -6.41 13.47 -18.21
N GLY A 163 -5.93 12.82 -17.14
CA GLY A 163 -6.70 12.49 -15.96
C GLY A 163 -5.83 12.34 -14.71
N VAL A 164 -6.40 12.64 -13.56
CA VAL A 164 -5.75 12.56 -12.24
C VAL A 164 -6.59 11.66 -11.33
N THR A 165 -5.94 10.72 -10.68
CA THR A 165 -6.59 9.89 -9.66
C THR A 165 -5.85 9.94 -8.33
N ALA A 166 -6.56 9.72 -7.25
CA ALA A 166 -6.01 9.50 -5.91
C ALA A 166 -6.61 8.23 -5.32
N VAL A 167 -5.89 7.57 -4.43
CA VAL A 167 -6.38 6.34 -3.81
C VAL A 167 -7.37 6.59 -2.67
N SER A 168 -7.55 7.86 -2.25
CA SER A 168 -8.48 8.25 -1.19
C SER A 168 -8.92 9.72 -1.34
N GLU A 169 -10.08 10.07 -0.78
CA GLU A 169 -10.61 11.45 -0.79
C GLU A 169 -9.67 12.47 -0.10
N PRO A 170 -9.06 12.16 1.07
CA PRO A 170 -8.09 13.08 1.67
C PRO A 170 -6.90 13.38 0.76
N LEU A 171 -6.41 12.39 0.00
CA LEU A 171 -5.33 12.61 -0.95
C LEU A 171 -5.79 13.42 -2.18
N MET A 172 -7.01 13.20 -2.66
CA MET A 172 -7.57 14.00 -3.75
C MET A 172 -7.67 15.47 -3.33
N SER A 173 -8.15 15.77 -2.13
CA SER A 173 -8.20 17.14 -1.62
C SER A 173 -6.82 17.83 -1.62
N VAL A 174 -5.76 17.12 -1.22
CA VAL A 174 -4.39 17.67 -1.28
C VAL A 174 -3.92 17.92 -2.72
N LEU A 175 -4.31 17.07 -3.67
CA LEU A 175 -4.01 17.29 -5.09
C LEU A 175 -4.73 18.51 -5.65
N GLU A 176 -5.99 18.70 -5.28
CA GLU A 176 -6.81 19.86 -5.67
C GLU A 176 -6.23 21.18 -5.17
N ASP A 177 -5.63 21.22 -3.99
CA ASP A 177 -4.89 22.38 -3.46
C ASP A 177 -3.68 22.75 -4.33
N ILE A 178 -3.10 21.79 -5.06
CA ILE A 178 -1.99 22.05 -5.98
C ILE A 178 -2.51 22.47 -7.35
N TYR A 179 -3.47 21.72 -7.91
CA TYR A 179 -4.11 21.98 -9.20
C TYR A 179 -5.37 21.13 -9.35
N ILE A 180 -6.49 21.75 -9.66
CA ILE A 180 -7.75 21.09 -10.01
C ILE A 180 -7.72 20.66 -11.46
N ASN A 181 -7.57 19.37 -11.73
CA ASN A 181 -7.72 18.80 -13.06
C ASN A 181 -9.21 18.56 -13.36
N LYS A 182 -9.69 18.89 -14.57
CA LYS A 182 -11.10 18.69 -14.95
C LYS A 182 -11.52 17.22 -14.91
N ASN A 183 -10.59 16.32 -15.24
CA ASN A 183 -10.77 14.88 -15.23
C ASN A 183 -10.08 14.29 -14.00
N ARG A 184 -10.81 14.16 -12.93
CA ARG A 184 -10.32 13.57 -11.68
C ARG A 184 -11.29 12.57 -11.10
N ALA A 185 -10.76 11.57 -10.42
CA ALA A 185 -11.55 10.54 -9.73
C ALA A 185 -10.79 9.95 -8.54
N VAL A 186 -11.49 9.59 -7.49
CA VAL A 186 -10.93 8.73 -6.45
C VAL A 186 -11.12 7.28 -6.87
N ILE A 187 -10.00 6.60 -7.12
CA ILE A 187 -9.95 5.18 -7.46
C ILE A 187 -8.96 4.53 -6.51
N SER A 188 -9.48 3.81 -5.55
CA SER A 188 -8.70 3.14 -4.51
C SER A 188 -7.80 2.04 -5.08
N MET A 189 -6.90 1.55 -4.24
CA MET A 189 -6.14 0.34 -4.54
C MET A 189 -7.05 -0.89 -4.44
N GLY A 190 -6.64 -1.99 -5.05
CA GLY A 190 -7.36 -3.26 -5.06
C GLY A 190 -6.75 -4.32 -4.15
N CYS A 191 -7.49 -5.41 -3.97
CA CYS A 191 -7.04 -6.65 -3.35
C CYS A 191 -7.51 -7.83 -4.19
N ASP A 192 -6.74 -8.92 -4.24
CA ASP A 192 -7.21 -10.18 -4.81
C ASP A 192 -8.05 -10.92 -3.77
N THR A 193 -9.36 -10.77 -3.88
CA THR A 193 -10.31 -11.38 -2.92
C THR A 193 -10.40 -12.89 -3.05
N SER A 194 -9.93 -13.47 -4.16
CA SER A 194 -9.85 -14.91 -4.34
C SER A 194 -8.58 -15.52 -3.73
N PHE A 195 -7.56 -14.68 -3.49
CA PHE A 195 -6.30 -15.11 -2.89
C PHE A 195 -6.37 -15.23 -1.37
N PHE A 196 -7.16 -14.38 -0.72
CA PHE A 196 -7.35 -14.36 0.74
C PHE A 196 -8.68 -14.99 1.13
N GLY A 197 -8.69 -15.88 2.13
CA GLY A 197 -9.91 -16.51 2.63
C GLY A 197 -9.67 -17.42 3.84
N LYS A 198 -10.75 -17.79 4.51
CA LYS A 198 -10.72 -18.66 5.72
C LYS A 198 -10.30 -20.10 5.41
N GLU A 199 -10.35 -20.56 4.18
CA GLU A 199 -9.86 -21.85 3.72
C GLU A 199 -8.37 -22.06 3.94
N HIS A 200 -7.61 -20.97 4.16
CA HIS A 200 -6.17 -21.01 4.46
C HIS A 200 -5.86 -21.08 5.97
N TYR A 201 -6.88 -21.27 6.80
CA TYR A 201 -6.73 -21.43 8.26
C TYR A 201 -5.77 -22.57 8.61
N LYS A 202 -4.91 -22.32 9.57
CA LYS A 202 -4.01 -23.31 10.19
C LYS A 202 -4.17 -23.24 11.70
N GLU A 203 -4.56 -24.35 12.28
CA GLU A 203 -4.71 -24.47 13.72
C GLU A 203 -3.39 -24.17 14.44
N ASN A 204 -3.46 -23.41 15.50
CA ASN A 204 -2.35 -23.07 16.40
C ASN A 204 -1.07 -22.56 15.68
N LEU A 205 -1.25 -21.84 14.56
CA LEU A 205 -0.15 -21.37 13.70
C LEU A 205 0.90 -20.55 14.46
N PHE A 206 0.48 -19.86 15.50
CA PHE A 206 1.35 -18.97 16.27
C PHE A 206 1.78 -19.56 17.61
N GLY A 207 1.33 -20.77 17.98
CA GLY A 207 1.51 -21.36 19.30
C GLY A 207 0.66 -20.67 20.38
N GLN A 208 -0.51 -20.13 19.98
CA GLN A 208 -1.38 -19.33 20.84
C GLN A 208 -2.21 -20.15 21.82
N GLY A 209 -2.36 -21.49 21.62
CA GLY A 209 -3.30 -22.32 22.36
C GLY A 209 -4.73 -21.81 22.17
N ASP A 210 -5.48 -21.65 23.26
CA ASP A 210 -6.87 -21.17 23.23
C ASP A 210 -7.00 -19.63 23.14
N LYS A 211 -5.88 -18.88 23.13
CA LYS A 211 -5.91 -17.41 23.08
C LYS A 211 -6.39 -16.92 21.72
N LYS A 212 -7.16 -15.83 21.74
CA LYS A 212 -7.52 -15.09 20.53
C LYS A 212 -6.32 -14.39 19.91
N VAL A 213 -6.26 -14.33 18.58
CA VAL A 213 -5.14 -13.75 17.83
C VAL A 213 -5.51 -12.37 17.32
N ILE A 214 -4.79 -11.37 17.81
CA ILE A 214 -4.80 -9.99 17.31
C ILE A 214 -3.66 -9.87 16.33
N LEU A 215 -3.94 -9.48 15.09
CA LEU A 215 -2.94 -9.37 14.02
C LEU A 215 -2.66 -7.91 13.66
N PHE A 216 -1.38 -7.60 13.53
CA PHE A 216 -0.89 -6.42 12.82
C PHE A 216 0.01 -6.87 11.66
N VAL A 217 -0.18 -6.27 10.48
CA VAL A 217 0.70 -6.47 9.31
C VAL A 217 1.14 -5.11 8.78
N GLY A 218 2.45 -4.92 8.61
CA GLY A 218 2.95 -3.71 7.99
C GLY A 218 4.40 -3.35 8.35
N ARG A 219 4.92 -2.31 7.69
CA ARG A 219 6.26 -1.80 8.00
C ARG A 219 6.31 -1.24 9.42
N LEU A 220 7.31 -1.59 10.20
CA LEU A 220 7.51 -1.08 11.56
C LEU A 220 8.12 0.33 11.53
N ALA A 221 7.25 1.33 11.30
CA ALA A 221 7.60 2.74 11.17
C ALA A 221 6.61 3.59 11.99
N GLU A 222 7.01 4.82 12.34
CA GLU A 222 6.27 5.72 13.25
C GLU A 222 4.79 5.83 12.88
N LYS A 223 4.47 6.11 11.61
CA LYS A 223 3.07 6.29 11.17
C LYS A 223 2.17 5.07 11.36
N LYS A 224 2.73 3.88 11.56
CA LYS A 224 1.96 2.65 11.78
C LYS A 224 1.49 2.47 13.21
N GLY A 225 2.02 3.25 14.17
CA GLY A 225 1.51 3.35 15.53
C GLY A 225 1.56 2.08 16.37
N VAL A 226 2.41 1.10 16.02
CA VAL A 226 2.48 -0.22 16.67
C VAL A 226 2.75 -0.10 18.16
N THR A 227 3.47 0.93 18.60
CA THR A 227 3.74 1.22 20.01
C THR A 227 2.44 1.32 20.83
N TYR A 228 1.40 1.97 20.28
CA TYR A 228 0.10 2.12 20.97
C TYR A 228 -0.67 0.79 21.07
N LEU A 229 -0.52 -0.08 20.07
CA LEU A 229 -1.12 -1.42 20.12
C LEU A 229 -0.43 -2.31 21.14
N ILE A 230 0.90 -2.26 21.24
CA ILE A 230 1.67 -2.95 22.27
C ILE A 230 1.21 -2.48 23.67
N GLU A 231 1.06 -1.17 23.88
CA GLU A 231 0.58 -0.63 25.15
C GLU A 231 -0.88 -1.03 25.45
N ALA A 232 -1.72 -1.14 24.42
CA ALA A 232 -3.11 -1.57 24.59
C ALA A 232 -3.21 -3.00 25.13
N MET A 233 -2.21 -3.85 24.87
CA MET A 233 -2.17 -5.22 25.40
C MET A 233 -2.18 -5.28 26.92
N LYS A 234 -1.84 -4.21 27.63
CA LYS A 234 -2.00 -4.11 29.09
C LYS A 234 -3.44 -4.34 29.55
N TYR A 235 -4.41 -3.96 28.74
CA TYR A 235 -5.85 -3.97 29.06
C TYR A 235 -6.60 -5.12 28.37
N ILE A 236 -5.89 -6.04 27.70
CA ILE A 236 -6.47 -7.15 26.96
C ILE A 236 -5.98 -8.46 27.59
N ASN A 237 -6.92 -9.34 27.95
CA ASN A 237 -6.63 -10.67 28.47
C ASN A 237 -6.97 -11.73 27.41
N ASP A 238 -6.46 -12.95 27.61
CA ASP A 238 -6.75 -14.14 26.79
C ASP A 238 -6.58 -13.95 25.29
N ALA A 239 -5.64 -13.05 24.92
CA ALA A 239 -5.27 -12.81 23.56
C ALA A 239 -3.75 -12.74 23.34
N MET A 240 -3.33 -13.06 22.13
CA MET A 240 -1.95 -12.92 21.64
C MET A 240 -1.91 -11.88 20.53
N LEU A 241 -0.99 -10.92 20.62
CA LEU A 241 -0.69 -9.99 19.55
C LEU A 241 0.41 -10.57 18.66
N VAL A 242 0.10 -10.77 17.38
CA VAL A 242 1.05 -11.20 16.36
C VAL A 242 1.38 -10.00 15.47
N ILE A 243 2.66 -9.69 15.36
CA ILE A 243 3.19 -8.57 14.58
C ILE A 243 3.99 -9.12 13.40
N ALA A 244 3.44 -8.97 12.19
CA ALA A 244 4.08 -9.36 10.94
C ALA A 244 4.63 -8.11 10.24
N GLY A 245 5.94 -8.05 10.07
CA GLY A 245 6.61 -6.94 9.39
C GLY A 245 8.03 -6.73 9.86
N ASP A 246 8.68 -5.78 9.19
CA ASP A 246 10.02 -5.30 9.51
C ASP A 246 10.10 -3.78 9.34
N GLY A 247 11.11 -3.14 9.88
CA GLY A 247 11.27 -1.70 9.74
C GLY A 247 12.17 -1.06 10.80
N PRO A 248 12.40 0.26 10.69
CA PRO A 248 13.36 0.98 11.53
C PRO A 248 13.05 0.95 13.03
N LEU A 249 11.80 0.71 13.44
CA LEU A 249 11.40 0.67 14.84
C LEU A 249 11.38 -0.76 15.44
N LYS A 250 11.87 -1.77 14.70
CA LYS A 250 11.78 -3.18 15.12
C LYS A 250 12.41 -3.42 16.50
N GLU A 251 13.61 -2.94 16.71
CA GLU A 251 14.34 -3.14 17.98
C GLU A 251 13.62 -2.47 19.16
N GLU A 252 13.20 -1.21 18.97
CA GLU A 252 12.48 -0.44 19.99
C GLU A 252 11.15 -1.12 20.37
N LEU A 253 10.37 -1.53 19.37
CA LEU A 253 9.10 -2.22 19.57
C LEU A 253 9.27 -3.60 20.21
N THR A 254 10.36 -4.31 19.88
CA THR A 254 10.67 -5.61 20.52
C THR A 254 10.97 -5.43 22.00
N GLN A 255 11.79 -4.44 22.36
CA GLN A 255 12.09 -4.13 23.78
C GLN A 255 10.82 -3.71 24.54
N GLN A 256 9.95 -2.90 23.91
CA GLN A 256 8.67 -2.52 24.50
C GLN A 256 7.76 -3.73 24.75
N ALA A 257 7.70 -4.66 23.78
CA ALA A 257 6.91 -5.89 23.90
C ALA A 257 7.44 -6.83 24.99
N GLU A 258 8.75 -7.00 25.07
CA GLU A 258 9.40 -7.79 26.14
C GLU A 258 9.08 -7.24 27.54
N LYS A 259 9.14 -5.91 27.68
CA LYS A 259 8.76 -5.24 28.93
C LYS A 259 7.29 -5.52 29.27
N MET A 260 6.39 -5.37 28.30
CA MET A 260 4.96 -5.63 28.44
C MET A 260 4.69 -7.11 28.85
N CYS A 261 5.35 -8.06 28.19
CA CYS A 261 5.21 -9.48 28.51
C CYS A 261 5.71 -9.80 29.93
N LYS A 262 6.80 -9.17 30.39
CA LYS A 262 7.29 -9.30 31.77
C LYS A 262 6.31 -8.72 32.78
N GLU A 263 5.75 -7.55 32.53
CA GLU A 263 4.75 -6.91 33.41
C GLU A 263 3.47 -7.75 33.52
N LYS A 264 3.04 -8.37 32.43
CA LYS A 264 1.86 -9.27 32.41
C LYS A 264 2.16 -10.72 32.83
N GLN A 265 3.41 -11.08 33.01
CA GLN A 265 3.86 -12.46 33.30
C GLN A 265 3.32 -13.48 32.27
N CYS A 266 3.27 -13.08 30.98
CA CYS A 266 2.78 -13.95 29.91
C CYS A 266 3.51 -13.63 28.59
N GLU A 267 3.67 -14.64 27.73
CA GLU A 267 4.05 -14.47 26.34
C GLU A 267 2.81 -14.11 25.50
N CYS A 268 2.48 -12.82 25.46
CA CYS A 268 1.27 -12.34 24.79
C CYS A 268 1.56 -11.51 23.54
N ILE A 269 2.83 -11.32 23.15
CA ILE A 269 3.23 -10.58 21.96
C ILE A 269 4.30 -11.35 21.19
N LYS A 270 4.09 -11.56 19.89
CA LYS A 270 5.00 -12.31 19.01
C LYS A 270 5.32 -11.55 17.75
N PHE A 271 6.61 -11.28 17.48
CA PHE A 271 7.10 -10.78 16.20
C PHE A 271 7.44 -11.96 15.30
N ILE A 272 6.87 -11.98 14.09
CA ILE A 272 7.10 -13.05 13.11
C ILE A 272 7.91 -12.60 11.88
N GLY A 273 8.40 -11.33 11.88
CA GLY A 273 9.18 -10.76 10.79
C GLY A 273 8.37 -10.46 9.53
N ALA A 274 9.05 -9.97 8.49
CA ALA A 274 8.42 -9.77 7.18
C ALA A 274 7.99 -11.12 6.59
N LYS A 275 6.85 -11.13 5.90
CA LYS A 275 6.25 -12.31 5.30
C LYS A 275 5.98 -12.09 3.82
N THR A 276 6.12 -13.15 3.03
CA THR A 276 5.71 -13.14 1.63
C THR A 276 4.18 -13.06 1.53
N HIS A 277 3.68 -12.61 0.39
CA HIS A 277 2.25 -12.55 0.12
C HIS A 277 1.57 -13.92 0.33
N GLU A 278 2.21 -15.00 -0.12
CA GLU A 278 1.73 -16.37 0.09
C GLU A 278 1.63 -16.77 1.58
N GLN A 279 2.63 -16.39 2.37
CA GLN A 279 2.61 -16.66 3.82
C GLN A 279 1.52 -15.87 4.54
N LEU A 280 1.20 -14.67 4.06
CA LEU A 280 0.17 -13.82 4.67
C LEU A 280 -1.23 -14.44 4.60
N ARG A 281 -1.54 -15.26 3.59
CA ARG A 281 -2.83 -15.96 3.47
C ARG A 281 -3.21 -16.72 4.73
N SER A 282 -2.32 -17.61 5.17
CA SER A 282 -2.58 -18.40 6.39
C SER A 282 -2.49 -17.57 7.66
N ILE A 283 -1.67 -16.52 7.68
CA ILE A 283 -1.55 -15.61 8.83
C ILE A 283 -2.87 -14.85 9.05
N TYR A 284 -3.43 -14.23 8.01
CA TYR A 284 -4.74 -13.58 8.11
C TYR A 284 -5.83 -14.59 8.46
N ALA A 285 -5.90 -15.72 7.74
CA ALA A 285 -6.93 -16.74 7.96
C ALA A 285 -6.94 -17.30 9.39
N SER A 286 -5.76 -17.39 10.03
CA SER A 286 -5.58 -17.95 11.38
C SER A 286 -5.62 -16.90 12.49
N SER A 287 -6.05 -15.68 12.17
CA SER A 287 -6.23 -14.60 13.15
C SER A 287 -7.72 -14.37 13.43
N ASP A 288 -8.03 -13.74 14.57
CA ASP A 288 -9.39 -13.41 14.97
C ASP A 288 -9.75 -11.96 14.66
N ILE A 289 -8.80 -11.02 14.74
CA ILE A 289 -9.03 -9.59 14.52
C ILE A 289 -7.78 -8.94 13.95
N PHE A 290 -7.98 -7.98 13.07
CA PHE A 290 -6.89 -7.16 12.51
C PHE A 290 -6.91 -5.76 13.11
N VAL A 291 -5.75 -5.24 13.51
CA VAL A 291 -5.64 -3.90 14.10
C VAL A 291 -4.62 -3.05 13.34
N MET A 292 -5.06 -1.86 12.91
CA MET A 292 -4.22 -0.87 12.22
C MET A 292 -4.22 0.46 12.99
N PRO A 293 -3.35 0.62 13.99
CA PRO A 293 -3.33 1.76 14.90
C PRO A 293 -2.55 2.96 14.35
N SER A 294 -2.67 3.20 13.05
CA SER A 294 -1.87 4.24 12.35
C SER A 294 -2.09 5.63 12.93
N ILE A 295 -1.04 6.44 12.86
CA ILE A 295 -1.03 7.81 13.36
C ILE A 295 -0.48 8.77 12.29
N THR A 296 -0.69 10.04 12.49
CA THR A 296 0.05 11.09 11.81
C THR A 296 1.47 11.13 12.37
N ALA A 297 2.48 10.83 11.53
CA ALA A 297 3.88 10.89 11.92
C ALA A 297 4.36 12.34 12.16
N LYS A 298 5.49 12.52 12.83
CA LYS A 298 6.06 13.85 13.14
C LYS A 298 6.34 14.70 11.89
N ASP A 299 6.65 14.06 10.75
CA ASP A 299 6.86 14.72 9.47
C ASP A 299 5.56 14.96 8.67
N GLY A 300 4.40 14.67 9.28
CA GLY A 300 3.07 14.83 8.67
C GLY A 300 2.64 13.68 7.76
N ASP A 301 3.47 12.62 7.61
CA ASP A 301 3.11 11.44 6.80
C ASP A 301 1.96 10.68 7.48
N LYS A 302 0.98 10.28 6.66
CA LYS A 302 -0.21 9.54 7.08
C LYS A 302 -0.39 8.29 6.22
N GLU A 303 -1.29 7.43 6.67
CA GLU A 303 -1.70 6.30 5.83
C GLU A 303 -2.46 6.79 4.60
N GLY A 304 -2.01 6.34 3.41
CA GLY A 304 -2.65 6.71 2.15
C GLY A 304 -3.99 6.02 1.93
N PHE A 305 -4.04 4.72 2.22
CA PHE A 305 -5.25 3.90 2.06
C PHE A 305 -5.26 2.68 3.00
N GLY A 306 -4.14 1.92 3.07
CA GLY A 306 -4.01 0.75 3.95
C GLY A 306 -4.46 -0.57 3.33
N LEU A 307 -3.77 -1.02 2.26
CA LEU A 307 -4.04 -2.29 1.55
C LEU A 307 -4.20 -3.50 2.47
N VAL A 308 -3.39 -3.58 3.52
CA VAL A 308 -3.42 -4.69 4.50
C VAL A 308 -4.78 -4.84 5.20
N MET A 309 -5.58 -3.77 5.25
CA MET A 309 -6.97 -3.86 5.75
C MET A 309 -7.89 -4.53 4.72
N LEU A 310 -7.66 -4.34 3.41
CA LEU A 310 -8.41 -5.07 2.38
C LEU A 310 -8.09 -6.56 2.42
N GLU A 311 -6.83 -6.93 2.64
CA GLU A 311 -6.38 -8.31 2.81
C GLU A 311 -7.07 -8.94 4.06
N ALA A 312 -7.12 -8.19 5.16
CA ALA A 312 -7.84 -8.59 6.36
C ALA A 312 -9.35 -8.77 6.09
N PHE A 313 -9.99 -7.82 5.41
CA PHE A 313 -11.41 -7.91 5.04
C PHE A 313 -11.68 -9.10 4.12
N ALA A 314 -10.83 -9.33 3.10
CA ALA A 314 -10.95 -10.48 2.19
C ALA A 314 -10.82 -11.82 2.95
N SER A 315 -10.00 -11.86 4.00
CA SER A 315 -9.87 -13.01 4.91
C SER A 315 -11.03 -13.11 5.93
N GLY A 316 -12.01 -12.18 5.89
CA GLY A 316 -13.14 -12.16 6.80
C GLY A 316 -12.78 -11.73 8.23
N LEU A 317 -11.71 -10.93 8.42
CA LEU A 317 -11.35 -10.43 9.75
C LEU A 317 -12.07 -9.12 10.06
N PRO A 318 -12.64 -8.99 11.27
CA PRO A 318 -12.99 -7.69 11.81
C PRO A 318 -11.77 -6.78 11.86
N VAL A 319 -11.94 -5.52 11.49
CA VAL A 319 -10.85 -4.52 11.48
C VAL A 319 -11.12 -3.45 12.53
N ILE A 320 -10.09 -3.17 13.34
CA ILE A 320 -10.05 -1.98 14.20
C ILE A 320 -8.93 -1.08 13.67
N ALA A 321 -9.23 0.19 13.41
CA ALA A 321 -8.27 1.10 12.84
C ALA A 321 -8.37 2.50 13.43
N SER A 322 -7.30 3.29 13.35
CA SER A 322 -7.32 4.69 13.77
C SER A 322 -7.98 5.58 12.70
N ARG A 323 -8.62 6.68 13.12
CA ARG A 323 -9.11 7.75 12.25
C ARG A 323 -7.94 8.55 11.69
N SER A 324 -7.23 8.00 10.71
CA SER A 324 -6.02 8.61 10.13
C SER A 324 -5.98 8.46 8.62
N GLY A 325 -5.70 9.56 7.92
CA GLY A 325 -5.51 9.55 6.46
C GLY A 325 -6.66 8.91 5.70
N GLY A 326 -6.34 8.06 4.72
CA GLY A 326 -7.32 7.35 3.86
C GLY A 326 -7.99 6.16 4.51
N ILE A 327 -7.68 5.82 5.76
CA ILE A 327 -8.32 4.71 6.50
C ILE A 327 -9.83 4.92 6.60
N VAL A 328 -10.27 6.17 6.82
CA VAL A 328 -11.69 6.54 6.98
C VAL A 328 -12.51 6.37 5.71
N ASP A 329 -11.86 6.26 4.55
CA ASP A 329 -12.56 5.97 3.30
C ASP A 329 -12.95 4.49 3.22
N LEU A 330 -12.10 3.61 3.73
CA LEU A 330 -12.30 2.17 3.71
C LEU A 330 -13.09 1.67 4.92
N VAL A 331 -12.70 2.07 6.13
CA VAL A 331 -13.35 1.61 7.37
C VAL A 331 -14.47 2.55 7.75
N LYS A 332 -15.70 2.04 7.78
CA LYS A 332 -16.91 2.74 8.24
C LYS A 332 -17.26 2.25 9.64
N ASP A 333 -17.13 3.14 10.62
CA ASP A 333 -17.29 2.80 12.04
C ASP A 333 -18.60 2.10 12.35
N SER A 334 -18.52 0.99 13.08
CA SER A 334 -19.66 0.14 13.48
C SER A 334 -20.44 -0.49 12.31
N ILE A 335 -19.97 -0.34 11.06
CA ILE A 335 -20.56 -0.93 9.85
C ILE A 335 -19.71 -2.11 9.38
N ASN A 336 -18.49 -1.86 8.90
CA ASN A 336 -17.56 -2.88 8.42
C ASN A 336 -16.29 -3.00 9.28
N GLY A 337 -16.11 -2.15 10.28
CA GLY A 337 -15.00 -2.16 11.22
C GLY A 337 -15.26 -1.21 12.38
N CYS A 338 -14.26 -1.00 13.22
CA CYS A 338 -14.31 -0.04 14.32
C CYS A 338 -13.22 1.02 14.13
N LEU A 339 -13.57 2.29 14.34
CA LEU A 339 -12.61 3.39 14.34
C LEU A 339 -12.35 3.87 15.77
N VAL A 340 -11.08 4.20 16.03
CA VAL A 340 -10.59 4.81 17.27
C VAL A 340 -9.81 6.08 16.94
N GLU A 341 -9.63 6.98 17.90
CA GLU A 341 -8.77 8.15 17.68
C GLU A 341 -7.29 7.74 17.63
N GLU A 342 -6.47 8.54 16.94
CA GLU A 342 -5.01 8.31 16.89
C GLU A 342 -4.44 8.31 18.32
N LYS A 343 -3.57 7.34 18.62
CA LYS A 343 -2.88 7.19 19.91
C LYS A 343 -3.78 6.86 21.12
N ASP A 344 -5.04 6.53 20.87
CA ASP A 344 -5.99 6.17 21.95
C ASP A 344 -5.82 4.69 22.36
N ILE A 345 -4.86 4.46 23.28
CA ILE A 345 -4.52 3.13 23.80
C ILE A 345 -5.73 2.43 24.41
N LYS A 346 -6.52 3.17 25.22
CA LYS A 346 -7.70 2.61 25.90
C LYS A 346 -8.82 2.34 24.92
N GLY A 347 -9.02 3.22 23.93
CA GLY A 347 -9.98 3.02 22.85
C GLY A 347 -9.67 1.79 22.02
N ILE A 348 -8.39 1.57 21.65
CA ILE A 348 -7.92 0.37 20.96
C ILE A 348 -8.28 -0.87 21.78
N ALA A 349 -7.87 -0.93 23.05
CA ALA A 349 -8.13 -2.08 23.92
C ALA A 349 -9.63 -2.35 24.13
N ASN A 350 -10.42 -1.29 24.34
CA ASN A 350 -11.86 -1.42 24.54
C ASN A 350 -12.57 -1.98 23.30
N LYS A 351 -12.23 -1.47 22.10
CA LYS A 351 -12.82 -1.98 20.84
C LYS A 351 -12.42 -3.44 20.60
N ILE A 352 -11.15 -3.82 20.86
CA ILE A 352 -10.70 -5.21 20.76
C ILE A 352 -11.53 -6.10 21.70
N ASN A 353 -11.63 -5.74 22.99
CA ASN A 353 -12.38 -6.51 23.98
C ASN A 353 -13.87 -6.64 23.61
N ILE A 354 -14.51 -5.54 23.13
CA ILE A 354 -15.91 -5.59 22.71
C ILE A 354 -16.08 -6.55 21.54
N VAL A 355 -15.23 -6.48 20.52
CA VAL A 355 -15.37 -7.31 19.33
C VAL A 355 -15.09 -8.77 19.64
N LEU A 356 -14.03 -9.09 20.41
CA LEU A 356 -13.66 -10.47 20.72
C LEU A 356 -14.63 -11.15 21.69
N ASN A 357 -15.28 -10.40 22.60
CA ASN A 357 -16.17 -10.95 23.62
C ASN A 357 -17.67 -10.84 23.28
N ASN A 358 -18.02 -10.30 22.10
CA ASN A 358 -19.40 -10.18 21.65
C ASN A 358 -19.61 -10.84 20.28
N GLU A 359 -20.07 -12.07 20.30
CA GLU A 359 -20.27 -12.90 19.10
C GLU A 359 -21.18 -12.21 18.04
N ARG A 360 -22.23 -11.52 18.48
CA ARG A 360 -23.13 -10.79 17.56
C ARG A 360 -22.41 -9.67 16.82
N ILE A 361 -21.59 -8.88 17.53
CA ILE A 361 -20.80 -7.80 16.92
C ILE A 361 -19.74 -8.41 16.01
N TYR A 362 -19.03 -9.43 16.46
CA TYR A 362 -18.01 -10.14 15.70
C TYR A 362 -18.55 -10.64 14.38
N ASN A 363 -19.63 -11.44 14.41
CA ASN A 363 -20.25 -12.02 13.20
C ASN A 363 -20.77 -10.95 12.25
N LYS A 364 -21.35 -9.85 12.75
CA LYS A 364 -21.76 -8.71 11.92
C LYS A 364 -20.57 -8.12 11.16
N LEU A 365 -19.44 -7.89 11.84
CA LEU A 365 -18.25 -7.32 11.22
C LEU A 365 -17.59 -8.27 10.23
N VAL A 366 -17.55 -9.59 10.51
CA VAL A 366 -17.06 -10.62 9.58
C VAL A 366 -17.85 -10.60 8.27
N MET A 367 -19.18 -10.57 8.33
CA MET A 367 -20.03 -10.52 7.14
C MET A 367 -19.80 -9.25 6.33
N ALA A 368 -19.73 -8.10 7.00
CA ALA A 368 -19.48 -6.81 6.37
C ALA A 368 -18.08 -6.71 5.76
N ALA A 369 -17.08 -7.34 6.38
CA ALA A 369 -15.70 -7.37 5.91
C ALA A 369 -15.60 -7.95 4.50
N ARG A 370 -16.12 -9.17 4.27
CA ARG A 370 -16.08 -9.81 2.95
C ARG A 370 -16.82 -9.01 1.88
N SER A 371 -18.04 -8.57 2.18
CA SER A 371 -18.81 -7.72 1.25
C SER A 371 -18.10 -6.40 0.93
N THR A 372 -17.34 -5.84 1.89
CA THR A 372 -16.51 -4.67 1.64
C THR A 372 -15.36 -5.01 0.70
N ALA A 373 -14.60 -6.08 0.96
CA ALA A 373 -13.46 -6.47 0.13
C ALA A 373 -13.84 -6.69 -1.34
N GLU A 374 -14.99 -7.31 -1.61
CA GLU A 374 -15.48 -7.55 -2.98
C GLU A 374 -15.63 -6.27 -3.82
N GLN A 375 -15.94 -5.13 -3.19
CA GLN A 375 -16.03 -3.83 -3.86
C GLN A 375 -14.66 -3.27 -4.29
N TYR A 376 -13.59 -3.83 -3.72
CA TYR A 376 -12.19 -3.47 -3.97
C TYR A 376 -11.41 -4.60 -4.66
N ASP A 377 -12.10 -5.64 -5.18
CA ASP A 377 -11.44 -6.66 -5.98
C ASP A 377 -10.74 -6.03 -7.19
N TYR A 378 -9.55 -6.54 -7.54
CA TYR A 378 -8.79 -5.97 -8.66
C TYR A 378 -9.57 -5.93 -9.98
N LYS A 379 -10.54 -6.84 -10.22
CA LYS A 379 -11.40 -6.79 -11.40
C LYS A 379 -12.29 -5.54 -11.38
N VAL A 380 -12.85 -5.21 -10.21
CA VAL A 380 -13.68 -4.01 -10.02
C VAL A 380 -12.81 -2.74 -10.17
N ILE A 381 -11.63 -2.72 -9.56
CA ILE A 381 -10.73 -1.57 -9.65
C ILE A 381 -10.19 -1.38 -11.07
N ALA A 382 -9.79 -2.45 -11.75
CA ALA A 382 -9.36 -2.40 -13.14
C ALA A 382 -10.47 -1.88 -14.07
N LYS A 383 -11.71 -2.28 -13.85
CA LYS A 383 -12.87 -1.74 -14.57
C LYS A 383 -13.00 -0.23 -14.36
N LYS A 384 -12.93 0.25 -13.11
CA LYS A 384 -12.98 1.69 -12.80
C LYS A 384 -11.86 2.46 -13.53
N TYR A 385 -10.63 1.95 -13.52
CA TYR A 385 -9.51 2.56 -14.27
C TYR A 385 -9.75 2.52 -15.77
N ASN A 386 -10.23 1.40 -16.31
CA ASN A 386 -10.54 1.31 -17.73
C ASN A 386 -11.61 2.33 -18.15
N ASP A 387 -12.72 2.41 -17.42
CA ASP A 387 -13.82 3.35 -17.71
C ASP A 387 -13.32 4.81 -17.62
N PHE A 388 -12.49 5.12 -16.64
CA PHE A 388 -11.87 6.44 -16.51
C PHE A 388 -10.91 6.76 -17.67
N ILE A 389 -10.04 5.81 -18.05
CA ILE A 389 -9.12 5.95 -19.18
C ILE A 389 -9.90 6.15 -20.48
N ASP A 390 -10.96 5.36 -20.73
CA ASP A 390 -11.77 5.47 -21.94
C ASP A 390 -12.50 6.82 -22.04
N LYS A 391 -12.91 7.38 -20.90
CA LYS A 391 -13.47 8.71 -20.83
C LYS A 391 -12.46 9.78 -21.24
N VAL A 392 -11.28 9.78 -20.60
CA VAL A 392 -10.29 10.88 -20.77
C VAL A 392 -9.51 10.84 -22.07
N ILE A 393 -9.48 9.69 -22.79
CA ILE A 393 -8.86 9.61 -24.13
C ILE A 393 -9.82 10.16 -25.21
N LYS A 394 -11.13 10.07 -25.01
CA LYS A 394 -12.13 10.54 -25.96
C LYS A 394 -12.34 12.06 -25.93
N GLU A 395 -11.98 12.71 -24.84
CA GLU A 395 -12.02 14.16 -24.65
C GLU A 395 -10.75 14.87 -25.15
#